data_885c5fa5ea311a8ef62bd9b97f23a181
#
_entry.id   885c5fa5ea311a8ef62bd9b97f23a181
#
_cell.length_a   1.000
_cell.length_b   1.000
_cell.length_c   1.000
_cell.angle_alpha   90.00
_cell.angle_beta   90.00
_cell.angle_gamma   90.00
#
_symmetry.space_group_name_H-M   'P 1'
#
loop_
_entity.id
_entity.type
_entity.pdbx_description
1 polymer ?
#
loop_
_entity_poly.entity_id
_entity_poly.type
_entity_poly.pdbx_seq_one_letter_code
_entity_poly.pdbx_strand_id
1 'polypeptide(L)'
;ITYDLDGKKLHEYPIGRANNVALFLPNNVLKNKRPLICASNRTAETISFAFLNPNGTLTDFQDLSVPLREVYGIATYVAEQPYIFISTKKGKVWQYQVGLKNNSVQIALVRKLNFGKTVEGLVVDPDNQKLYVAEEERGLWQLNALPWKTPEKVMVFHVNKTCLKPDFEGLALREEPDGSGYIILS
;
A
#
# COMPACT_ATOMS: atom_id res chain seq x y z
N ILE A 1 -1.08 15.49 5.31
CA ILE A 1 -1.30 16.20 6.58
C ILE A 1 -1.12 15.20 7.72
N THR A 2 -0.52 15.62 8.83
CA THR A 2 -0.45 14.86 10.08
C THR A 2 -1.25 15.54 11.17
N TYR A 3 -1.88 14.74 12.01
CA TYR A 3 -2.64 15.16 13.18
C TYR A 3 -2.15 14.42 14.42
N ASP A 4 -2.31 15.01 15.61
CA ASP A 4 -2.24 14.23 16.86
C ASP A 4 -3.56 13.48 17.12
N LEU A 5 -3.59 12.69 18.20
CA LEU A 5 -4.77 11.90 18.55
C LEU A 5 -5.97 12.75 19.03
N ASP A 6 -5.74 14.03 19.35
CA ASP A 6 -6.78 14.99 19.71
C ASP A 6 -7.33 15.74 18.47
N GLY A 7 -6.84 15.39 17.28
CA GLY A 7 -7.27 15.97 16.00
C GLY A 7 -6.62 17.32 15.67
N LYS A 8 -5.60 17.75 16.40
CA LYS A 8 -4.86 18.98 16.10
C LYS A 8 -3.90 18.73 14.95
N LYS A 9 -3.98 19.59 13.93
CA LYS A 9 -3.04 19.55 12.80
C LYS A 9 -1.63 19.87 13.26
N LEU A 10 -0.69 18.95 13.00
CA LEU A 10 0.72 19.09 13.35
C LEU A 10 1.55 19.61 12.17
N HIS A 11 1.30 19.07 10.98
CA HIS A 11 2.07 19.44 9.79
C HIS A 11 1.25 19.23 8.52
N GLU A 12 1.53 20.02 7.50
CA GLU A 12 0.97 19.88 6.15
C GLU A 12 2.07 20.04 5.12
N TYR A 13 2.06 19.15 4.13
CA TYR A 13 2.91 19.26 2.96
C TYR A 13 2.07 19.08 1.69
N PRO A 14 2.06 20.06 0.80
CA PRO A 14 1.21 20.05 -0.40
C PRO A 14 1.83 19.18 -1.50
N ILE A 15 1.45 17.92 -1.58
CA ILE A 15 1.85 17.00 -2.66
C ILE A 15 0.80 16.88 -3.77
N GLY A 16 -0.30 17.60 -3.68
CA GLY A 16 -1.44 17.46 -4.58
C GLY A 16 -2.45 16.43 -4.08
N ARG A 17 -3.08 15.70 -5.00
CA ARG A 17 -4.09 14.69 -4.67
C ARG A 17 -3.43 13.36 -4.31
N ALA A 18 -3.10 13.16 -3.06
CA ALA A 18 -2.80 11.82 -2.55
C ALA A 18 -4.11 11.03 -2.41
N ASN A 19 -4.10 9.73 -2.76
CA ASN A 19 -5.23 8.84 -2.56
C ASN A 19 -5.06 8.05 -1.26
N ASN A 20 -4.23 7.03 -1.29
CA ASN A 20 -3.97 6.20 -0.13
C ASN A 20 -2.58 6.46 0.44
N VAL A 21 -2.43 6.20 1.73
CA VAL A 21 -1.17 6.29 2.44
C VAL A 21 -0.87 4.96 3.13
N ALA A 22 0.39 4.55 3.08
CA ALA A 22 0.92 3.41 3.82
C ALA A 22 2.25 3.81 4.46
N LEU A 23 2.76 2.98 5.37
CA LEU A 23 4.00 3.32 6.05
C LEU A 23 4.85 2.09 6.33
N PHE A 24 6.16 2.27 6.33
CA PHE A 24 7.11 1.35 6.92
C PHE A 24 7.45 1.83 8.33
N LEU A 25 7.15 1.03 9.32
CA LEU A 25 7.66 1.26 10.67
C LEU A 25 9.19 1.12 10.70
N PRO A 26 9.89 1.72 11.66
CA PRO A 26 11.32 1.49 11.83
C PRO A 26 11.63 0.00 11.91
N ASN A 27 12.53 -0.46 11.05
CA ASN A 27 12.91 -1.87 10.99
C ASN A 27 14.34 -2.06 10.50
N ASN A 28 14.91 -3.23 10.80
CA ASN A 28 16.31 -3.53 10.46
C ASN A 28 16.49 -3.84 8.97
N VAL A 29 15.45 -4.28 8.27
CA VAL A 29 15.53 -4.63 6.84
C VAL A 29 15.71 -3.38 5.99
N LEU A 30 14.86 -2.37 6.21
CA LEU A 30 14.96 -1.08 5.53
C LEU A 30 16.01 -0.15 6.17
N LYS A 31 16.47 -0.49 7.39
CA LYS A 31 17.43 0.32 8.20
C LYS A 31 16.94 1.75 8.45
N ASN A 32 15.64 1.96 8.45
CA ASN A 32 15.04 3.24 8.77
C ASN A 32 14.90 3.41 10.29
N LYS A 33 15.31 4.56 10.79
CA LYS A 33 15.18 4.92 12.23
C LYS A 33 13.88 5.65 12.54
N ARG A 34 13.22 6.18 11.52
CA ARG A 34 11.95 6.90 11.58
C ARG A 34 10.95 6.21 10.67
N PRO A 35 9.64 6.24 10.96
CA PRO A 35 8.65 5.74 10.01
C PRO A 35 8.82 6.41 8.65
N LEU A 36 8.84 5.61 7.58
CA LEU A 36 8.83 6.08 6.20
C LEU A 36 7.40 5.98 5.67
N ILE A 37 6.80 7.12 5.43
CA ILE A 37 5.46 7.23 4.84
C ILE A 37 5.59 7.15 3.33
N CYS A 38 4.66 6.49 2.68
CA CYS A 38 4.49 6.51 1.24
C CYS A 38 3.03 6.74 0.88
N ALA A 39 2.81 7.49 -0.19
CA ALA A 39 1.48 7.83 -0.68
C ALA A 39 1.39 7.71 -2.21
N SER A 40 0.25 7.24 -2.71
CA SER A 40 -0.05 7.29 -4.12
C SER A 40 -0.44 8.71 -4.51
N ASN A 41 0.40 9.40 -5.27
CA ASN A 41 0.17 10.77 -5.70
C ASN A 41 -0.49 10.81 -7.08
N ARG A 42 -1.78 11.08 -7.11
CA ARG A 42 -2.59 11.12 -8.35
C ARG A 42 -2.32 12.35 -9.21
N THR A 43 -1.82 13.43 -8.62
CA THR A 43 -1.50 14.65 -9.38
C THR A 43 -0.23 14.48 -10.20
N ALA A 44 0.83 13.94 -9.58
CA ALA A 44 2.13 13.75 -10.21
C ALA A 44 2.28 12.35 -10.86
N GLU A 45 1.36 11.42 -10.57
CA GLU A 45 1.44 10.00 -10.96
C GLU A 45 2.73 9.33 -10.47
N THR A 46 3.06 9.59 -9.20
CA THR A 46 4.26 9.15 -8.50
C THR A 46 3.92 8.36 -7.24
N ILE A 47 4.93 7.79 -6.62
CA ILE A 47 4.89 7.42 -5.21
C ILE A 47 5.64 8.51 -4.45
N SER A 48 4.93 9.24 -3.59
CA SER A 48 5.50 10.25 -2.72
C SER A 48 5.97 9.63 -1.41
N PHE A 49 7.16 9.97 -0.96
CA PHE A 49 7.76 9.50 0.28
C PHE A 49 8.08 10.65 1.21
N ALA A 50 8.00 10.40 2.53
CA ALA A 50 8.47 11.31 3.55
C ALA A 50 8.80 10.56 4.84
N PHE A 51 9.75 11.04 5.62
CA PHE A 51 9.97 10.54 6.98
C PHE A 51 9.10 11.27 7.99
N LEU A 52 8.49 10.52 8.90
CA LEU A 52 7.74 11.05 10.02
C LEU A 52 8.66 11.25 11.23
N ASN A 53 8.73 12.46 11.74
CA ASN A 53 9.46 12.79 12.95
C ASN A 53 8.58 12.55 14.20
N PRO A 54 9.18 12.37 15.40
CA PRO A 54 8.43 12.18 16.65
C PRO A 54 7.46 13.31 16.99
N ASN A 55 7.70 14.53 16.52
CA ASN A 55 6.82 15.67 16.70
C ASN A 55 5.71 15.79 15.65
N GLY A 56 5.54 14.77 14.82
CA GLY A 56 4.52 14.74 13.77
C GLY A 56 4.87 15.49 12.47
N THR A 57 6.05 16.10 12.38
CA THR A 57 6.47 16.74 11.13
C THR A 57 6.95 15.75 10.09
N LEU A 58 6.73 16.06 8.82
CA LEU A 58 7.22 15.27 7.67
C LEU A 58 8.44 15.97 7.06
N THR A 59 9.48 15.19 6.75
CA THR A 59 10.74 15.70 6.16
C THR A 59 11.25 14.78 5.06
N ASP A 60 12.31 15.21 4.37
CA ASP A 60 13.00 14.43 3.33
C ASP A 60 12.06 13.94 2.23
N PHE A 61 11.20 14.84 1.73
CA PHE A 61 10.22 14.51 0.69
C PHE A 61 10.87 14.11 -0.62
N GLN A 62 10.33 13.03 -1.22
CA GLN A 62 10.77 12.51 -2.49
C GLN A 62 9.57 11.99 -3.29
N ASP A 63 9.46 12.41 -4.55
CA ASP A 63 8.51 11.88 -5.51
C ASP A 63 9.24 10.96 -6.50
N LEU A 64 8.91 9.68 -6.49
CA LEU A 64 9.49 8.71 -7.40
C LEU A 64 8.51 8.36 -8.52
N SER A 65 8.91 8.65 -9.75
CA SER A 65 8.12 8.34 -10.93
C SER A 65 7.97 6.83 -11.13
N VAL A 66 6.77 6.42 -11.48
CA VAL A 66 6.45 5.05 -11.89
C VAL A 66 5.81 5.10 -13.28
N PRO A 67 6.07 4.11 -14.16
CA PRO A 67 5.47 4.10 -15.50
C PRO A 67 4.02 3.56 -15.44
N LEU A 68 3.24 4.10 -14.51
CA LEU A 68 1.83 3.84 -14.29
C LEU A 68 1.04 5.14 -14.47
N ARG A 69 -0.18 5.01 -14.93
CA ARG A 69 -1.16 6.09 -15.00
C ARG A 69 -2.32 5.79 -14.07
N GLU A 70 -2.93 6.84 -13.54
CA GLU A 70 -4.07 6.74 -12.63
C GLU A 70 -3.73 5.92 -11.39
N VAL A 71 -2.57 6.19 -10.77
CA VAL A 71 -2.16 5.55 -9.51
C VAL A 71 -3.22 5.74 -8.44
N TYR A 72 -3.48 4.69 -7.63
CA TYR A 72 -4.64 4.68 -6.76
C TYR A 72 -4.33 4.10 -5.37
N GLY A 73 -4.50 2.81 -5.14
CA GLY A 73 -4.20 2.18 -3.86
C GLY A 73 -2.70 1.97 -3.63
N ILE A 74 -2.31 1.86 -2.36
CA ILE A 74 -0.93 1.58 -1.96
C ILE A 74 -0.92 0.70 -0.70
N ALA A 75 -0.01 -0.25 -0.63
CA ALA A 75 0.27 -1.04 0.58
C ALA A 75 1.76 -1.31 0.71
N THR A 76 2.22 -1.49 1.95
CA THR A 76 3.60 -1.83 2.27
C THR A 76 3.70 -3.25 2.78
N TYR A 77 4.85 -3.87 2.59
CA TYR A 77 5.16 -5.19 3.11
C TYR A 77 6.66 -5.31 3.42
N VAL A 78 7.00 -5.86 4.56
CA VAL A 78 8.38 -6.16 4.94
C VAL A 78 8.52 -7.67 5.13
N ALA A 79 9.30 -8.29 4.26
CA ALA A 79 9.75 -9.68 4.37
C ALA A 79 11.28 -9.69 4.53
N GLU A 80 12.00 -10.51 3.78
CA GLU A 80 13.47 -10.42 3.65
C GLU A 80 13.91 -9.08 3.04
N GLN A 81 13.02 -8.48 2.23
CA GLN A 81 13.17 -7.16 1.65
C GLN A 81 11.86 -6.35 1.85
N PRO A 82 11.95 -5.02 1.90
CA PRO A 82 10.76 -4.18 1.97
C PRO A 82 10.16 -3.97 0.58
N TYR A 83 8.84 -4.01 0.49
CA TYR A 83 8.08 -3.90 -0.75
C TYR A 83 6.94 -2.89 -0.63
N ILE A 84 6.62 -2.26 -1.75
CA ILE A 84 5.40 -1.48 -1.96
C ILE A 84 4.59 -2.12 -3.08
N PHE A 85 3.30 -2.25 -2.86
CA PHE A 85 2.31 -2.51 -3.89
C PHE A 85 1.62 -1.20 -4.23
N ILE A 86 1.52 -0.87 -5.51
CA ILE A 86 0.77 0.28 -6.01
C ILE A 86 -0.22 -0.17 -7.07
N SER A 87 -1.46 0.25 -6.93
CA SER A 87 -2.52 -0.07 -7.88
C SER A 87 -2.86 1.09 -8.81
N THR A 88 -3.74 0.83 -9.76
CA THR A 88 -4.30 1.83 -10.68
C THR A 88 -5.79 1.61 -10.88
N LYS A 89 -6.48 2.65 -11.36
CA LYS A 89 -7.88 2.56 -11.79
C LYS A 89 -8.10 1.59 -12.98
N LYS A 90 -7.04 1.15 -13.63
CA LYS A 90 -7.08 0.16 -14.73
C LYS A 90 -6.69 -1.26 -14.28
N GLY A 91 -6.77 -1.55 -12.99
CA GLY A 91 -6.55 -2.89 -12.44
C GLY A 91 -5.11 -3.38 -12.48
N LYS A 92 -4.13 -2.53 -12.73
CA LYS A 92 -2.72 -2.90 -12.60
C LYS A 92 -2.34 -2.83 -11.12
N VAL A 93 -1.63 -3.84 -10.62
CA VAL A 93 -0.99 -3.82 -9.30
C VAL A 93 0.48 -4.19 -9.49
N TRP A 94 1.36 -3.23 -9.27
CA TRP A 94 2.79 -3.43 -9.42
C TRP A 94 3.47 -3.42 -8.06
N GLN A 95 4.44 -4.33 -7.92
CA GLN A 95 5.24 -4.47 -6.71
C GLN A 95 6.65 -3.96 -6.95
N TYR A 96 7.08 -3.06 -6.09
CA TYR A 96 8.44 -2.54 -6.09
C TYR A 96 9.16 -2.95 -4.81
N GLN A 97 10.39 -3.36 -4.94
CA GLN A 97 11.34 -3.42 -3.82
C GLN A 97 11.76 -2.01 -3.45
N VAL A 98 11.86 -1.74 -2.16
CA VAL A 98 12.26 -0.43 -1.63
C VAL A 98 13.64 -0.53 -0.99
N GLY A 99 14.49 0.45 -1.22
CA GLY A 99 15.79 0.59 -0.57
C GLY A 99 15.98 2.00 -0.04
N LEU A 100 16.85 2.13 0.96
CA LEU A 100 17.30 3.43 1.48
C LEU A 100 18.82 3.54 1.34
N LYS A 101 19.27 4.67 0.79
CA LYS A 101 20.68 5.05 0.75
C LYS A 101 20.81 6.51 1.16
N ASN A 102 21.40 6.78 2.32
CA ASN A 102 21.55 8.16 2.85
C ASN A 102 20.22 8.94 2.88
N ASN A 103 19.15 8.34 3.40
CA ASN A 103 17.76 8.85 3.38
C ASN A 103 17.16 9.04 1.98
N SER A 104 17.86 8.70 0.93
CA SER A 104 17.27 8.66 -0.42
C SER A 104 16.59 7.33 -0.65
N VAL A 105 15.31 7.39 -0.98
CA VAL A 105 14.50 6.21 -1.32
C VAL A 105 14.80 5.78 -2.75
N GLN A 106 14.98 4.49 -2.94
CA GLN A 106 15.14 3.86 -4.25
C GLN A 106 14.07 2.78 -4.39
N ILE A 107 13.52 2.65 -5.58
CA ILE A 107 12.54 1.60 -5.90
C ILE A 107 12.96 0.82 -7.14
N ALA A 108 12.76 -0.49 -7.10
CA ALA A 108 12.98 -1.38 -8.22
C ALA A 108 11.74 -2.23 -8.49
N LEU A 109 11.24 -2.21 -9.71
CA LEU A 109 10.09 -3.02 -10.10
C LEU A 109 10.45 -4.51 -10.07
N VAL A 110 9.71 -5.31 -9.29
CA VAL A 110 9.96 -6.75 -9.12
C VAL A 110 8.82 -7.63 -9.61
N ARG A 111 7.59 -7.13 -9.66
CA ARG A 111 6.44 -7.90 -10.15
C ARG A 111 5.35 -7.00 -10.74
N LYS A 112 4.67 -7.49 -11.79
CA LYS A 112 3.50 -6.86 -12.39
C LYS A 112 2.31 -7.82 -12.29
N LEU A 113 1.20 -7.34 -11.77
CA LEU A 113 -0.07 -8.03 -11.69
C LEU A 113 -1.13 -7.23 -12.44
N ASN A 114 -2.14 -7.92 -12.97
CA ASN A 114 -3.26 -7.29 -13.67
C ASN A 114 -4.57 -7.95 -13.23
N PHE A 115 -5.54 -7.17 -12.80
CA PHE A 115 -6.85 -7.63 -12.34
C PHE A 115 -7.94 -7.33 -13.38
N GLY A 116 -7.93 -6.31 -14.08
CA GLY A 116 -8.87 -6.03 -15.18
C GLY A 116 -9.87 -4.92 -14.88
N LYS A 117 -10.21 -4.66 -13.62
CA LYS A 117 -11.06 -3.55 -13.17
C LYS A 117 -10.33 -2.71 -12.14
N THR A 118 -10.89 -1.58 -11.74
CA THR A 118 -10.32 -0.69 -10.72
C THR A 118 -9.92 -1.46 -9.47
N VAL A 119 -8.74 -1.17 -8.96
CA VAL A 119 -8.23 -1.70 -7.69
C VAL A 119 -7.84 -0.52 -6.82
N GLU A 120 -8.53 -0.36 -5.70
CA GLU A 120 -8.17 0.62 -4.67
C GLU A 120 -7.64 -0.05 -3.41
N GLY A 121 -8.42 -0.90 -2.79
CA GLY A 121 -8.05 -1.58 -1.55
C GLY A 121 -6.90 -2.57 -1.74
N LEU A 122 -5.83 -2.35 -0.99
CA LEU A 122 -4.68 -3.25 -0.89
C LEU A 122 -4.31 -3.42 0.58
N VAL A 123 -4.12 -4.65 1.03
CA VAL A 123 -3.54 -4.92 2.36
C VAL A 123 -2.71 -6.20 2.31
N VAL A 124 -1.65 -6.25 3.08
CA VAL A 124 -0.79 -7.43 3.22
C VAL A 124 -0.93 -8.00 4.62
N ASP A 125 -1.14 -9.30 4.69
CA ASP A 125 -0.99 -10.14 5.88
C ASP A 125 0.47 -10.61 5.91
N PRO A 126 1.31 -10.04 6.77
CA PRO A 126 2.74 -10.33 6.76
C PRO A 126 3.04 -11.73 7.29
N ASP A 127 2.28 -12.24 8.25
CA ASP A 127 2.51 -13.52 8.88
C ASP A 127 2.22 -14.68 7.92
N ASN A 128 1.15 -14.57 7.14
CA ASN A 128 0.77 -15.56 6.14
C ASN A 128 1.31 -15.25 4.73
N GLN A 129 2.06 -14.15 4.57
CA GLN A 129 2.63 -13.70 3.28
C GLN A 129 1.58 -13.56 2.18
N LYS A 130 0.42 -13.02 2.54
CA LYS A 130 -0.72 -12.85 1.62
C LYS A 130 -0.96 -11.39 1.29
N LEU A 131 -1.13 -11.11 0.00
CA LEU A 131 -1.66 -9.83 -0.49
C LEU A 131 -3.15 -10.02 -0.75
N TYR A 132 -3.94 -9.14 -0.19
CA TYR A 132 -5.37 -9.02 -0.51
C TYR A 132 -5.59 -7.79 -1.39
N VAL A 133 -6.43 -7.97 -2.40
CA VAL A 133 -6.68 -6.98 -3.44
C VAL A 133 -8.17 -6.85 -3.65
N ALA A 134 -8.73 -5.67 -3.36
CA ALA A 134 -10.11 -5.36 -3.66
C ALA A 134 -10.23 -4.84 -5.10
N GLU A 135 -10.86 -5.63 -5.95
CA GLU A 135 -11.25 -5.24 -7.31
C GLU A 135 -12.71 -4.78 -7.27
N GLU A 136 -12.95 -3.48 -7.40
CA GLU A 136 -14.20 -2.80 -7.04
C GLU A 136 -15.48 -3.49 -7.56
N GLU A 137 -15.50 -3.91 -8.82
CA GLU A 137 -16.67 -4.52 -9.46
C GLU A 137 -16.71 -6.05 -9.34
N ARG A 138 -15.69 -6.70 -8.75
CA ARG A 138 -15.58 -8.16 -8.73
C ARG A 138 -15.56 -8.77 -7.35
N GLY A 139 -14.77 -8.21 -6.44
CA GLY A 139 -14.64 -8.73 -5.09
C GLY A 139 -13.21 -8.73 -4.57
N LEU A 140 -12.94 -9.60 -3.61
CA LEU A 140 -11.66 -9.68 -2.92
C LEU A 140 -10.83 -10.87 -3.43
N TRP A 141 -9.63 -10.55 -3.87
CA TRP A 141 -8.63 -11.53 -4.28
C TRP A 141 -7.58 -11.73 -3.20
N GLN A 142 -7.06 -12.95 -3.09
CA GLN A 142 -5.90 -13.31 -2.30
C GLN A 142 -4.82 -13.90 -3.20
N LEU A 143 -3.56 -13.53 -2.96
CA LEU A 143 -2.40 -14.12 -3.64
C LEU A 143 -1.15 -14.02 -2.76
N ASN A 144 -0.07 -14.73 -3.13
CA ASN A 144 1.17 -14.64 -2.38
C ASN A 144 1.83 -13.26 -2.54
N ALA A 145 2.25 -12.64 -1.43
CA ALA A 145 2.89 -11.33 -1.40
C ALA A 145 4.37 -11.35 -1.83
N LEU A 146 5.04 -12.49 -1.80
CA LEU A 146 6.44 -12.62 -2.20
C LEU A 146 6.58 -12.56 -3.73
N PRO A 147 7.50 -11.72 -4.29
CA PRO A 147 7.56 -11.51 -5.74
C PRO A 147 8.01 -12.71 -6.55
N TRP A 148 8.76 -13.64 -5.94
CA TRP A 148 9.25 -14.87 -6.59
C TRP A 148 8.28 -16.05 -6.52
N LYS A 149 7.21 -15.93 -5.78
CA LYS A 149 6.16 -16.96 -5.72
C LYS A 149 5.17 -16.77 -6.86
N THR A 150 4.65 -17.88 -7.36
CA THR A 150 3.60 -17.85 -8.38
C THR A 150 2.41 -17.00 -7.91
N PRO A 151 1.97 -16.02 -8.70
CA PRO A 151 0.87 -15.13 -8.31
C PRO A 151 -0.49 -15.78 -8.58
N GLU A 152 -0.71 -17.01 -8.05
CA GLU A 152 -2.01 -17.65 -8.12
C GLU A 152 -3.04 -16.78 -7.40
N LYS A 153 -4.04 -16.31 -8.13
CA LYS A 153 -5.10 -15.47 -7.62
C LYS A 153 -6.28 -16.32 -7.20
N VAL A 154 -6.59 -16.28 -5.92
CA VAL A 154 -7.76 -16.95 -5.35
C VAL A 154 -8.81 -15.90 -5.03
N MET A 155 -10.03 -16.08 -5.56
CA MET A 155 -11.17 -15.23 -5.19
C MET A 155 -11.67 -15.63 -3.81
N VAL A 156 -11.50 -14.75 -2.81
CA VAL A 156 -11.96 -14.98 -1.44
C VAL A 156 -13.48 -14.82 -1.35
N PHE A 157 -13.99 -13.76 -1.95
CA PHE A 157 -15.43 -13.62 -2.18
C PHE A 157 -15.71 -12.85 -3.47
N HIS A 158 -16.90 -13.04 -4.03
CA HIS A 158 -17.34 -12.42 -5.27
C HIS A 158 -18.56 -11.53 -5.01
N VAL A 159 -18.55 -10.29 -5.49
CA VAL A 159 -19.62 -9.32 -5.27
C VAL A 159 -21.01 -9.85 -5.61
N ASN A 160 -21.15 -10.56 -6.73
CA ASN A 160 -22.44 -11.12 -7.19
C ASN A 160 -22.95 -12.31 -6.35
N LYS A 161 -22.16 -12.78 -5.37
CA LYS A 161 -22.53 -13.90 -4.48
C LYS A 161 -22.76 -13.47 -3.04
N THR A 162 -22.76 -12.16 -2.79
CA THR A 162 -22.90 -11.57 -1.47
C THR A 162 -23.98 -10.49 -1.50
N CYS A 163 -24.40 -10.01 -0.32
CA CYS A 163 -25.29 -8.86 -0.20
C CYS A 163 -24.55 -7.51 -0.38
N LEU A 164 -23.25 -7.54 -0.61
CA LEU A 164 -22.43 -6.33 -0.80
C LEU A 164 -22.63 -5.77 -2.20
N LYS A 165 -22.69 -4.45 -2.27
CA LYS A 165 -22.71 -3.73 -3.55
C LYS A 165 -21.29 -3.52 -4.05
N PRO A 166 -21.08 -3.35 -5.37
CA PRO A 166 -19.80 -2.90 -5.93
C PRO A 166 -19.34 -1.58 -5.30
N ASP A 167 -18.06 -1.29 -5.51
CA ASP A 167 -17.35 -0.12 -5.02
C ASP A 167 -16.61 -0.39 -3.71
N PHE A 168 -15.72 -1.39 -3.76
CA PHE A 168 -14.86 -1.73 -2.64
C PHE A 168 -13.63 -0.82 -2.63
N GLU A 169 -13.56 0.06 -1.64
CA GLU A 169 -12.51 1.09 -1.57
C GLU A 169 -11.34 0.66 -0.67
N GLY A 170 -11.53 0.73 0.63
CA GLY A 170 -10.47 0.49 1.59
C GLY A 170 -10.36 -0.96 2.08
N LEU A 171 -9.15 -1.38 2.38
CA LEU A 171 -8.87 -2.62 3.10
C LEU A 171 -8.05 -2.35 4.34
N ALA A 172 -8.41 -2.98 5.45
CA ALA A 172 -7.60 -3.05 6.66
C ALA A 172 -7.51 -4.49 7.15
N LEU A 173 -6.41 -4.83 7.80
CA LEU A 173 -6.19 -6.13 8.43
C LEU A 173 -6.17 -5.95 9.95
N ARG A 174 -6.89 -6.78 10.66
CA ARG A 174 -6.77 -7.00 12.09
C ARG A 174 -6.24 -8.40 12.33
N GLU A 175 -5.04 -8.48 12.88
CA GLU A 175 -4.41 -9.72 13.29
C GLU A 175 -4.68 -9.98 14.78
N GLU A 176 -4.93 -11.23 15.13
CA GLU A 176 -5.09 -11.69 16.50
C GLU A 176 -3.84 -12.49 16.95
N PRO A 177 -3.55 -12.56 18.26
CA PRO A 177 -2.34 -13.21 18.77
C PRO A 177 -2.21 -14.71 18.43
N ASP A 178 -3.30 -15.37 18.09
CA ASP A 178 -3.34 -16.80 17.71
C ASP A 178 -3.10 -17.04 16.20
N GLY A 179 -2.80 -15.99 15.44
CA GLY A 179 -2.58 -16.04 13.99
C GLY A 179 -3.87 -16.03 13.16
N SER A 180 -5.04 -15.96 13.79
CA SER A 180 -6.30 -15.65 13.12
C SER A 180 -6.44 -14.15 12.87
N GLY A 181 -7.48 -13.72 12.17
CA GLY A 181 -7.70 -12.30 11.95
C GLY A 181 -8.89 -12.00 11.07
N TYR A 182 -9.06 -10.71 10.79
CA TYR A 182 -10.17 -10.19 10.01
C TYR A 182 -9.67 -9.24 8.94
N ILE A 183 -10.27 -9.32 7.75
CA ILE A 183 -10.17 -8.29 6.74
C ILE A 183 -11.40 -7.42 6.86
N ILE A 184 -11.16 -6.13 7.04
CA ILE A 184 -12.19 -5.10 7.09
C ILE A 184 -12.22 -4.43 5.73
N LEU A 185 -13.37 -4.39 5.12
CA LEU A 185 -13.61 -3.87 3.78
C LEU A 185 -14.65 -2.75 3.87
N SER A 186 -14.37 -1.62 3.26
CA SER A 186 -15.31 -0.50 3.14
C SER A 186 -15.86 -0.35 1.73
#